data_e474ed83632a3aafbfda0022f04809d1
#
_entry.id   e474ed83632a3aafbfda0022f04809d1
#
_cell.length_a   1.000
_cell.length_b   1.000
_cell.length_c   1.000
_cell.angle_alpha   90.00
_cell.angle_beta   90.00
_cell.angle_gamma   90.00
#
_symmetry.space_group_name_H-M   'P 1'
#
loop_
_entity.id
_entity.type
_entity.pdbx_description
1 polymer ?
#
loop_
_entity_poly.entity_id
_entity_poly.type
_entity_poly.pdbx_seq_one_letter_code
_entity_poly.pdbx_strand_id
1 'polypeptide(L)'
;MPEGPEIHRAANTIRRALEGQIITHVECPYATIRGQEHRFLGKEVLRVKARSKAMLIHIGDDVLYSHNQLYGRWTVQKKTSKERKTNRSLRIKLETETHVACLWSATDIELLEPWEVEQHPYIARLGPDVADEEIEYNPVLKQIQNKKFGGRQLCHLLLDQSFLAGVGNYLRSEILFNAGLNPSRKLNSLNSQEQAQLAESAISTTQIAYKQKGVTVDKNLYDLLRQQGMSRG
;
A
#
# COMPACT_ATOMS: atom_id res chain seq x y z
N MET A 1 -1.31 0.21 11.53
CA MET A 1 -1.89 -0.37 10.29
C MET A 1 -0.96 0.01 9.15
N PRO A 2 -0.58 -0.89 8.28
CA PRO A 2 0.23 -0.53 7.13
C PRO A 2 -0.55 0.42 6.21
N GLU A 3 0.12 1.45 5.70
CA GLU A 3 -0.42 2.42 4.78
C GLU A 3 0.19 2.21 3.38
N GLY A 4 -0.09 3.06 2.41
CA GLY A 4 0.39 2.94 1.04
C GLY A 4 1.88 2.60 0.93
N PRO A 5 2.79 3.37 1.56
CA PRO A 5 4.23 3.12 1.48
C PRO A 5 4.64 1.71 1.92
N GLU A 6 4.01 1.17 2.96
CA GLU A 6 4.32 -0.18 3.45
C GLU A 6 3.85 -1.25 2.48
N ILE A 7 2.68 -1.06 1.85
CA ILE A 7 2.13 -2.01 0.87
C ILE A 7 2.95 -1.97 -0.42
N HIS A 8 3.29 -0.79 -0.92
CA HIS A 8 4.15 -0.65 -2.11
C HIS A 8 5.54 -1.26 -1.89
N ARG A 9 6.14 -1.11 -0.70
CA ARG A 9 7.41 -1.81 -0.36
C ARG A 9 7.24 -3.31 -0.29
N ALA A 10 6.13 -3.80 0.28
CA ALA A 10 5.84 -5.23 0.31
C ALA A 10 5.67 -5.77 -1.12
N ALA A 11 4.95 -5.06 -1.99
CA ALA A 11 4.81 -5.41 -3.40
C ALA A 11 6.17 -5.49 -4.11
N ASN A 12 7.04 -4.50 -3.91
CA ASN A 12 8.39 -4.53 -4.49
C ASN A 12 9.26 -5.68 -3.95
N THR A 13 9.07 -6.07 -2.70
CA THR A 13 9.78 -7.23 -2.14
C THR A 13 9.29 -8.54 -2.75
N ILE A 14 7.97 -8.70 -2.89
CA ILE A 14 7.37 -9.88 -3.53
C ILE A 14 7.73 -9.91 -5.02
N ARG A 15 7.64 -8.77 -5.72
CA ARG A 15 7.99 -8.63 -7.13
C ARG A 15 9.39 -9.16 -7.42
N ARG A 16 10.40 -8.72 -6.67
CA ARG A 16 11.79 -9.15 -6.84
C ARG A 16 12.01 -10.64 -6.58
N ALA A 17 11.15 -11.26 -5.81
CA ALA A 17 11.26 -12.66 -5.44
C ALA A 17 10.48 -13.62 -6.33
N LEU A 18 9.32 -13.18 -6.84
CA LEU A 18 8.37 -14.07 -7.51
C LEU A 18 8.11 -13.71 -8.97
N GLU A 19 8.20 -12.44 -9.39
CA GLU A 19 7.85 -12.05 -10.76
C GLU A 19 8.78 -12.73 -11.77
N GLY A 20 8.19 -13.30 -12.84
CA GLY A 20 8.88 -14.14 -13.81
C GLY A 20 9.19 -15.57 -13.34
N GLN A 21 8.73 -15.97 -12.14
CA GLN A 21 8.95 -17.31 -11.61
C GLN A 21 7.69 -18.17 -11.71
N ILE A 22 7.88 -19.48 -11.86
CA ILE A 22 6.79 -20.46 -11.82
C ILE A 22 6.48 -20.84 -10.38
N ILE A 23 5.21 -20.91 -10.03
CA ILE A 23 4.75 -21.39 -8.73
C ILE A 23 4.87 -22.91 -8.67
N THR A 24 5.69 -23.41 -7.76
CA THR A 24 5.98 -24.85 -7.60
C THR A 24 5.21 -25.50 -6.46
N HIS A 25 4.71 -24.71 -5.51
CA HIS A 25 3.87 -25.18 -4.42
C HIS A 25 2.96 -24.06 -3.92
N VAL A 26 1.73 -24.42 -3.51
CA VAL A 26 0.71 -23.50 -3.00
C VAL A 26 -0.02 -24.10 -1.83
N GLU A 27 -0.31 -23.26 -0.83
CA GLU A 27 -1.26 -23.58 0.24
C GLU A 27 -2.30 -22.47 0.35
N CYS A 28 -3.59 -22.82 0.27
CA CYS A 28 -4.73 -21.89 0.33
C CYS A 28 -5.66 -22.25 1.52
N PRO A 29 -5.22 -22.16 2.78
CA PRO A 29 -6.06 -22.53 3.92
C PRO A 29 -7.22 -21.56 4.19
N TYR A 30 -7.21 -20.36 3.62
CA TYR A 30 -8.23 -19.35 3.88
C TYR A 30 -9.52 -19.59 3.09
N ALA A 31 -10.65 -19.38 3.74
CA ALA A 31 -11.97 -19.83 3.25
C ALA A 31 -12.31 -19.34 1.83
N THR A 32 -12.00 -18.07 1.48
CA THR A 32 -12.37 -17.50 0.18
C THR A 32 -11.58 -18.06 -1.01
N ILE A 33 -10.41 -18.65 -0.74
CA ILE A 33 -9.52 -19.20 -1.77
C ILE A 33 -9.20 -20.69 -1.55
N ARG A 34 -9.84 -21.34 -0.57
CA ARG A 34 -9.61 -22.75 -0.24
C ARG A 34 -9.97 -23.63 -1.42
N GLY A 35 -9.08 -24.59 -1.74
CA GLY A 35 -9.26 -25.52 -2.86
C GLY A 35 -8.96 -24.92 -4.24
N GLN A 36 -8.44 -23.68 -4.28
CA GLN A 36 -8.09 -23.00 -5.52
C GLN A 36 -6.59 -23.15 -5.90
N GLU A 37 -5.85 -24.03 -5.22
CA GLU A 37 -4.42 -24.23 -5.43
C GLU A 37 -4.06 -24.53 -6.89
N HIS A 38 -4.95 -25.26 -7.59
CA HIS A 38 -4.78 -25.64 -9.00
C HIS A 38 -4.74 -24.43 -9.96
N ARG A 39 -5.32 -23.29 -9.57
CA ARG A 39 -5.31 -22.05 -10.35
C ARG A 39 -3.93 -21.38 -10.35
N PHE A 40 -3.10 -21.67 -9.37
CA PHE A 40 -1.77 -21.06 -9.21
C PHE A 40 -0.63 -22.02 -9.54
N LEU A 41 -0.80 -23.31 -9.21
CA LEU A 41 0.25 -24.33 -9.36
C LEU A 41 0.69 -24.48 -10.82
N GLY A 42 2.01 -24.39 -11.06
CA GLY A 42 2.58 -24.47 -12.40
C GLY A 42 2.41 -23.21 -13.25
N LYS A 43 1.80 -22.15 -12.71
CA LYS A 43 1.62 -20.87 -13.42
C LYS A 43 2.76 -19.89 -13.09
N GLU A 44 3.04 -19.02 -14.04
CA GLU A 44 4.02 -17.94 -13.88
C GLU A 44 3.42 -16.75 -13.13
N VAL A 45 4.20 -16.12 -12.25
CA VAL A 45 3.87 -14.83 -11.65
C VAL A 45 4.22 -13.74 -12.66
N LEU A 46 3.22 -13.22 -13.34
CA LEU A 46 3.40 -12.26 -14.44
C LEU A 46 3.71 -10.85 -13.95
N ARG A 47 3.08 -10.44 -12.83
CA ARG A 47 3.20 -9.08 -12.30
C ARG A 47 2.80 -9.01 -10.83
N VAL A 48 3.53 -8.19 -10.07
CA VAL A 48 3.17 -7.83 -8.69
C VAL A 48 3.05 -6.31 -8.58
N LYS A 49 1.87 -5.83 -8.18
CA LYS A 49 1.59 -4.40 -8.00
C LYS A 49 0.88 -4.13 -6.68
N ALA A 50 1.14 -2.96 -6.10
CA ALA A 50 0.24 -2.35 -5.12
C ALA A 50 -0.73 -1.39 -5.82
N ARG A 51 -1.93 -1.26 -5.29
CA ARG A 51 -2.92 -0.22 -5.65
C ARG A 51 -3.44 0.34 -4.33
N SER A 52 -2.91 1.49 -3.92
CA SER A 52 -3.18 2.06 -2.61
C SER A 52 -2.72 1.11 -1.48
N LYS A 53 -3.65 0.55 -0.73
CA LYS A 53 -3.38 -0.39 0.36
C LYS A 53 -3.70 -1.85 0.00
N ALA A 54 -4.01 -2.11 -1.25
CA ALA A 54 -4.21 -3.45 -1.78
C ALA A 54 -2.97 -3.99 -2.51
N MET A 55 -2.81 -5.31 -2.49
CA MET A 55 -1.79 -6.06 -3.21
C MET A 55 -2.48 -6.84 -4.33
N LEU A 56 -1.95 -6.76 -5.54
CA LEU A 56 -2.36 -7.50 -6.73
C LEU A 56 -1.19 -8.34 -7.22
N ILE A 57 -1.37 -9.66 -7.28
CA ILE A 57 -0.38 -10.60 -7.82
C ILE A 57 -1.04 -11.31 -9.00
N HIS A 58 -0.58 -11.01 -10.21
CA HIS A 58 -1.05 -11.66 -11.43
C HIS A 58 -0.29 -12.98 -11.62
N ILE A 59 -1.01 -14.10 -11.65
CA ILE A 59 -0.47 -15.46 -11.74
C ILE A 59 -1.23 -16.21 -12.84
N GLY A 60 -0.57 -16.47 -13.98
CA GLY A 60 -1.24 -17.02 -15.16
C GLY A 60 -2.41 -16.14 -15.59
N ASP A 61 -3.61 -16.72 -15.62
CA ASP A 61 -4.85 -16.04 -16.04
C ASP A 61 -5.59 -15.37 -14.88
N ASP A 62 -5.05 -15.43 -13.65
CA ASP A 62 -5.71 -15.00 -12.42
C ASP A 62 -5.00 -13.83 -11.75
N VAL A 63 -5.75 -13.08 -10.92
CA VAL A 63 -5.21 -12.05 -10.06
C VAL A 63 -5.58 -12.33 -8.61
N LEU A 64 -4.57 -12.60 -7.80
CA LEU A 64 -4.74 -12.69 -6.35
C LEU A 64 -4.77 -11.27 -5.78
N TYR A 65 -5.96 -10.83 -5.38
CA TYR A 65 -6.17 -9.61 -4.62
C TYR A 65 -6.01 -9.87 -3.13
N SER A 66 -5.37 -8.97 -2.41
CA SER A 66 -5.39 -8.96 -0.95
C SER A 66 -5.28 -7.56 -0.37
N HIS A 67 -5.99 -7.32 0.74
CA HIS A 67 -5.88 -6.11 1.51
C HIS A 67 -5.49 -6.45 2.96
N ASN A 68 -4.37 -5.89 3.43
CA ASN A 68 -3.80 -6.26 4.74
C ASN A 68 -4.66 -5.85 5.92
N GLN A 69 -5.48 -4.81 5.78
CA GLN A 69 -6.25 -4.22 6.87
C GLN A 69 -5.37 -3.94 8.12
N LEU A 70 -5.77 -4.36 9.33
CA LEU A 70 -5.01 -4.13 10.55
C LEU A 70 -3.92 -5.16 10.80
N TYR A 71 -4.19 -6.41 10.49
CA TYR A 71 -3.38 -7.54 10.95
C TYR A 71 -2.66 -8.30 9.83
N GLY A 72 -3.06 -8.07 8.57
CA GLY A 72 -2.48 -8.73 7.42
C GLY A 72 -1.01 -8.36 7.24
N ARG A 73 -0.20 -9.35 6.85
CA ARG A 73 1.22 -9.14 6.58
C ARG A 73 1.72 -10.12 5.53
N TRP A 74 2.33 -9.60 4.49
CA TRP A 74 3.14 -10.37 3.57
C TRP A 74 4.57 -10.56 4.12
N THR A 75 5.11 -11.75 3.95
CA THR A 75 6.52 -12.08 4.22
C THR A 75 7.11 -12.81 3.03
N VAL A 76 8.38 -12.57 2.76
CA VAL A 76 9.15 -13.25 1.72
C VAL A 76 10.44 -13.78 2.34
N GLN A 77 10.83 -15.00 1.99
CA GLN A 77 12.10 -15.59 2.39
C GLN A 77 12.65 -16.50 1.29
N LYS A 78 13.94 -16.76 1.28
CA LYS A 78 14.52 -17.78 0.41
C LYS A 78 14.02 -19.15 0.84
N LYS A 79 13.77 -20.06 -0.11
CA LYS A 79 13.31 -21.44 0.15
C LYS A 79 14.28 -22.21 1.05
N THR A 80 15.57 -21.93 0.95
CA THR A 80 16.62 -22.53 1.78
C THR A 80 16.70 -21.98 3.21
N SER A 81 15.95 -20.90 3.52
CA SER A 81 15.96 -20.31 4.85
C SER A 81 15.11 -21.13 5.82
N LYS A 82 15.53 -21.16 7.08
CA LYS A 82 14.73 -21.77 8.14
C LYS A 82 13.36 -21.09 8.24
N GLU A 83 12.31 -21.88 8.33
CA GLU A 83 10.95 -21.37 8.48
C GLU A 83 10.82 -20.51 9.74
N ARG A 84 10.24 -19.32 9.57
CA ARG A 84 10.03 -18.39 10.69
C ARG A 84 8.83 -18.84 11.53
N LYS A 85 9.08 -19.15 12.80
CA LYS A 85 7.98 -19.38 13.74
C LYS A 85 7.15 -18.12 13.88
N THR A 86 5.83 -18.24 13.76
CA THR A 86 4.88 -17.15 13.93
C THR A 86 3.57 -17.66 14.53
N ASN A 87 2.93 -16.84 15.34
CA ASN A 87 1.59 -17.12 15.89
C ASN A 87 0.47 -16.61 14.95
N ARG A 88 0.84 -16.14 13.73
CA ARG A 88 -0.13 -15.63 12.76
C ARG A 88 -0.75 -16.76 11.95
N SER A 89 -2.03 -16.63 11.64
CA SER A 89 -2.73 -17.59 10.78
C SER A 89 -2.30 -17.41 9.33
N LEU A 90 -1.84 -18.47 8.70
CA LEU A 90 -1.54 -18.50 7.26
C LEU A 90 -2.83 -18.29 6.45
N ARG A 91 -2.76 -17.49 5.41
CA ARG A 91 -3.87 -17.23 4.47
C ARG A 91 -3.59 -17.80 3.09
N ILE A 92 -2.41 -17.56 2.59
CA ILE A 92 -1.89 -18.18 1.37
C ILE A 92 -0.37 -18.28 1.47
N LYS A 93 0.18 -19.35 0.91
CA LYS A 93 1.61 -19.55 0.71
C LYS A 93 1.85 -19.85 -0.76
N LEU A 94 2.76 -19.12 -1.35
CA LEU A 94 3.22 -19.28 -2.72
C LEU A 94 4.70 -19.59 -2.70
N GLU A 95 5.10 -20.71 -3.29
CA GLU A 95 6.51 -21.10 -3.42
C GLU A 95 6.93 -21.14 -4.89
N THR A 96 8.14 -20.70 -5.14
CA THR A 96 8.86 -20.87 -6.39
C THR A 96 10.06 -21.78 -6.15
N GLU A 97 10.92 -21.98 -7.13
CA GLU A 97 12.17 -22.72 -6.93
C GLU A 97 13.10 -22.05 -5.91
N THR A 98 13.03 -20.74 -5.76
CA THR A 98 14.00 -19.95 -4.97
C THR A 98 13.42 -19.29 -3.73
N HIS A 99 12.15 -18.92 -3.73
CA HIS A 99 11.52 -18.11 -2.68
C HIS A 99 10.18 -18.65 -2.22
N VAL A 100 9.81 -18.24 -1.02
CA VAL A 100 8.50 -18.48 -0.41
C VAL A 100 7.90 -17.13 0.00
N ALA A 101 6.69 -16.84 -0.48
CA ALA A 101 5.89 -15.70 -0.04
C ALA A 101 4.64 -16.18 0.70
N CYS A 102 4.40 -15.60 1.88
CA CYS A 102 3.25 -15.94 2.71
C CYS A 102 2.47 -14.70 3.10
N LEU A 103 1.14 -14.78 3.00
CA LEU A 103 0.22 -13.81 3.57
C LEU A 103 -0.34 -14.36 4.88
N TRP A 104 -0.25 -13.55 5.91
CA TRP A 104 -0.67 -13.87 7.27
C TRP A 104 -1.80 -12.97 7.72
N SER A 105 -2.79 -13.53 8.42
CA SER A 105 -3.84 -12.83 9.19
C SER A 105 -4.65 -11.75 8.43
N ALA A 106 -4.55 -11.67 7.11
CA ALA A 106 -5.44 -10.85 6.31
C ALA A 106 -6.85 -11.46 6.27
N THR A 107 -7.87 -10.64 6.11
CA THR A 107 -9.27 -11.08 6.06
C THR A 107 -9.97 -10.70 4.76
N ASP A 108 -9.29 -9.97 3.90
CA ASP A 108 -9.79 -9.50 2.63
C ASP A 108 -8.87 -10.05 1.53
N ILE A 109 -9.25 -11.18 0.95
CA ILE A 109 -8.50 -11.94 -0.04
C ILE A 109 -9.49 -12.50 -1.05
N GLU A 110 -9.26 -12.19 -2.31
CA GLU A 110 -10.12 -12.62 -3.42
C GLU A 110 -9.27 -13.10 -4.59
N LEU A 111 -9.85 -13.97 -5.39
CA LEU A 111 -9.30 -14.40 -6.66
C LEU A 111 -10.16 -13.78 -7.76
N LEU A 112 -9.54 -12.94 -8.56
CA LEU A 112 -10.20 -12.15 -9.60
C LEU A 112 -9.72 -12.58 -10.97
N GLU A 113 -10.58 -12.44 -11.96
CA GLU A 113 -10.17 -12.40 -13.36
C GLU A 113 -9.51 -11.03 -13.67
N PRO A 114 -8.55 -10.93 -14.60
CA PRO A 114 -7.86 -9.66 -14.89
C PRO A 114 -8.79 -8.49 -15.22
N TRP A 115 -9.92 -8.75 -15.88
CA TRP A 115 -10.91 -7.72 -16.24
C TRP A 115 -11.75 -7.24 -15.04
N GLU A 116 -11.86 -8.02 -13.95
CA GLU A 116 -12.60 -7.65 -12.73
C GLU A 116 -11.81 -6.66 -11.85
N VAL A 117 -10.49 -6.58 -12.01
CA VAL A 117 -9.63 -5.76 -11.15
C VAL A 117 -10.08 -4.29 -11.11
N GLU A 118 -10.28 -3.67 -12.28
CA GLU A 118 -10.69 -2.26 -12.32
C GLU A 118 -12.16 -2.05 -11.88
N GLN A 119 -12.96 -3.11 -11.84
CA GLN A 119 -14.34 -3.07 -11.37
C GLN A 119 -14.48 -3.44 -9.88
N HIS A 120 -13.39 -3.95 -9.27
CA HIS A 120 -13.41 -4.31 -7.86
C HIS A 120 -13.80 -3.12 -6.98
N PRO A 121 -14.74 -3.27 -6.02
CA PRO A 121 -15.33 -2.14 -5.28
C PRO A 121 -14.32 -1.26 -4.56
N TYR A 122 -13.21 -1.83 -4.09
CA TYR A 122 -12.13 -1.06 -3.50
C TYR A 122 -11.32 -0.29 -4.55
N ILE A 123 -10.94 -0.94 -5.65
CA ILE A 123 -10.08 -0.38 -6.70
C ILE A 123 -10.81 0.71 -7.50
N ALA A 124 -12.05 0.46 -7.92
CA ALA A 124 -12.84 1.35 -8.77
C ALA A 124 -13.08 2.75 -8.16
N ARG A 125 -13.04 2.86 -6.83
CA ARG A 125 -13.27 4.13 -6.13
C ARG A 125 -12.02 4.92 -5.81
N LEU A 126 -10.81 4.38 -6.06
CA LEU A 126 -9.57 5.03 -5.65
C LEU A 126 -9.35 6.35 -6.38
N GLY A 127 -8.96 7.36 -5.63
CA GLY A 127 -8.35 8.58 -6.16
C GLY A 127 -6.89 8.34 -6.54
N PRO A 128 -6.14 9.41 -6.89
CA PRO A 128 -4.71 9.33 -7.16
C PRO A 128 -3.96 8.65 -6.01
N ASP A 129 -3.19 7.61 -6.33
CA ASP A 129 -2.39 6.87 -5.35
C ASP A 129 -1.08 7.59 -5.09
N VAL A 130 -1.01 8.33 -3.98
CA VAL A 130 0.19 9.12 -3.63
C VAL A 130 1.39 8.26 -3.20
N ALA A 131 1.19 6.95 -3.02
CA ALA A 131 2.27 6.01 -2.74
C ALA A 131 2.87 5.37 -4.01
N ASP A 132 2.25 5.55 -5.17
CA ASP A 132 2.80 5.11 -6.45
C ASP A 132 4.07 5.90 -6.78
N GLU A 133 5.13 5.21 -7.19
CA GLU A 133 6.41 5.84 -7.55
C GLU A 133 6.30 6.72 -8.80
N GLU A 134 5.31 6.45 -9.67
CA GLU A 134 5.05 7.16 -10.92
C GLU A 134 3.99 8.26 -10.76
N ILE A 135 3.55 8.57 -9.52
CA ILE A 135 2.52 9.59 -9.29
C ILE A 135 2.97 10.97 -9.77
N GLU A 136 2.16 11.58 -10.60
CA GLU A 136 2.38 12.94 -11.09
C GLU A 136 1.67 13.98 -10.19
N TYR A 137 2.21 15.20 -10.17
CA TYR A 137 1.67 16.31 -9.39
C TYR A 137 0.27 16.75 -9.85
N ASN A 138 0.06 16.87 -11.16
CA ASN A 138 -1.18 17.42 -11.72
C ASN A 138 -2.45 16.62 -11.37
N PRO A 139 -2.48 15.28 -11.43
CA PRO A 139 -3.63 14.50 -10.96
C PRO A 139 -3.97 14.75 -9.49
N VAL A 140 -2.96 14.88 -8.62
CA VAL A 140 -3.14 15.14 -7.19
C VAL A 140 -3.72 16.54 -6.97
N LEU A 141 -3.16 17.56 -7.61
CA LEU A 141 -3.66 18.93 -7.51
C LEU A 141 -5.10 19.04 -8.05
N LYS A 142 -5.39 18.42 -9.20
CA LYS A 142 -6.75 18.40 -9.78
C LYS A 142 -7.76 17.75 -8.83
N GLN A 143 -7.36 16.70 -8.12
CA GLN A 143 -8.22 16.07 -7.13
C GLN A 143 -8.47 16.95 -5.91
N ILE A 144 -7.46 17.68 -5.45
CA ILE A 144 -7.58 18.66 -4.35
C ILE A 144 -8.51 19.81 -4.76
N GLN A 145 -8.48 20.22 -6.01
CA GLN A 145 -9.35 21.28 -6.56
C GLN A 145 -10.79 20.80 -6.88
N ASN A 146 -11.06 19.51 -6.74
CA ASN A 146 -12.37 18.96 -7.05
C ASN A 146 -13.43 19.41 -6.04
N LYS A 147 -14.41 20.18 -6.52
CA LYS A 147 -15.49 20.77 -5.72
C LYS A 147 -16.30 19.74 -4.93
N LYS A 148 -16.35 18.47 -5.39
CA LYS A 148 -17.04 17.37 -4.70
C LYS A 148 -16.56 17.20 -3.25
N PHE A 149 -15.30 17.48 -2.97
CA PHE A 149 -14.69 17.29 -1.65
C PHE A 149 -14.65 18.56 -0.80
N GLY A 150 -15.02 19.73 -1.37
CA GLY A 150 -14.81 21.05 -0.79
C GLY A 150 -15.35 21.27 0.62
N GLY A 151 -16.50 20.68 0.95
CA GLY A 151 -17.16 20.86 2.25
C GLY A 151 -16.58 20.00 3.40
N ARG A 152 -15.62 19.13 3.12
CA ARG A 152 -15.08 18.16 4.10
C ARG A 152 -13.84 18.72 4.80
N GLN A 153 -13.70 18.36 6.08
CA GLN A 153 -12.52 18.70 6.87
C GLN A 153 -11.31 17.86 6.42
N LEU A 154 -10.13 18.47 6.38
CA LEU A 154 -8.89 17.86 5.89
C LEU A 154 -8.53 16.58 6.65
N CYS A 155 -8.72 16.55 7.99
CA CYS A 155 -8.43 15.38 8.81
C CYS A 155 -9.26 14.13 8.44
N HIS A 156 -10.49 14.30 7.99
CA HIS A 156 -11.34 13.19 7.56
C HIS A 156 -11.15 12.91 6.07
N LEU A 157 -10.96 13.96 5.29
CA LEU A 157 -10.83 13.85 3.84
C LEU A 157 -9.60 13.05 3.41
N LEU A 158 -8.44 13.30 4.05
CA LEU A 158 -7.20 12.58 3.74
C LEU A 158 -7.25 11.08 4.07
N LEU A 159 -8.21 10.63 4.87
CA LEU A 159 -8.42 9.20 5.12
C LEU A 159 -9.31 8.52 4.06
N ASP A 160 -10.00 9.31 3.25
CA ASP A 160 -10.85 8.81 2.18
C ASP A 160 -10.01 8.39 0.98
N GLN A 161 -9.97 7.09 0.70
CA GLN A 161 -9.18 6.54 -0.40
C GLN A 161 -9.71 6.99 -1.78
N SER A 162 -10.94 7.51 -1.86
CA SER A 162 -11.47 8.11 -3.09
C SER A 162 -10.96 9.55 -3.32
N PHE A 163 -10.38 10.17 -2.31
CA PHE A 163 -9.73 11.48 -2.42
C PHE A 163 -8.27 11.34 -2.80
N LEU A 164 -7.43 10.86 -1.87
CA LEU A 164 -6.03 10.51 -2.10
C LEU A 164 -5.78 9.09 -1.58
N ALA A 165 -5.51 8.17 -2.50
CA ALA A 165 -5.31 6.78 -2.15
C ALA A 165 -3.94 6.56 -1.49
N GLY A 166 -3.86 5.55 -0.62
CA GLY A 166 -2.63 5.21 0.12
C GLY A 166 -2.49 5.89 1.48
N VAL A 167 -3.13 7.04 1.70
CA VAL A 167 -3.02 7.79 2.96
C VAL A 167 -3.78 7.10 4.08
N GLY A 168 -3.14 7.02 5.25
CA GLY A 168 -3.74 6.56 6.51
C GLY A 168 -3.47 7.55 7.64
N ASN A 169 -3.54 7.07 8.89
CA ASN A 169 -3.50 7.96 10.06
C ASN A 169 -2.18 8.70 10.23
N TYR A 170 -1.03 8.00 10.06
CA TYR A 170 0.24 8.67 10.24
C TYR A 170 0.54 9.61 9.08
N LEU A 171 0.35 9.16 7.83
CA LEU A 171 0.56 10.01 6.66
C LEU A 171 -0.32 11.25 6.69
N ARG A 172 -1.60 11.12 7.04
CA ARG A 172 -2.49 12.27 7.21
C ARG A 172 -1.90 13.33 8.14
N SER A 173 -1.39 12.89 9.30
CA SER A 173 -0.84 13.80 10.31
C SER A 173 0.43 14.49 9.81
N GLU A 174 1.32 13.74 9.21
CA GLU A 174 2.58 14.24 8.65
C GLU A 174 2.35 15.15 7.44
N ILE A 175 1.44 14.80 6.53
CA ILE A 175 1.07 15.61 5.37
C ILE A 175 0.55 16.97 5.82
N LEU A 176 -0.39 16.99 6.77
CA LEU A 176 -0.96 18.25 7.25
C LEU A 176 0.05 19.09 8.02
N PHE A 177 0.91 18.46 8.80
CA PHE A 177 2.00 19.13 9.50
C PHE A 177 2.98 19.77 8.52
N ASN A 178 3.46 19.03 7.52
CA ASN A 178 4.40 19.52 6.53
C ASN A 178 3.79 20.60 5.61
N ALA A 179 2.48 20.52 5.34
CA ALA A 179 1.76 21.57 4.61
C ALA A 179 1.42 22.81 5.46
N GLY A 180 1.65 22.79 6.78
CA GLY A 180 1.28 23.89 7.67
C GLY A 180 -0.23 24.10 7.78
N LEU A 181 -1.05 23.08 7.57
CA LEU A 181 -2.50 23.18 7.48
C LEU A 181 -3.20 22.65 8.74
N ASN A 182 -4.12 23.45 9.30
CA ASN A 182 -4.95 23.01 10.39
C ASN A 182 -5.90 21.89 9.96
N PRO A 183 -5.89 20.71 10.65
CA PRO A 183 -6.69 19.54 10.30
C PRO A 183 -8.21 19.78 10.25
N SER A 184 -8.72 20.73 11.02
CA SER A 184 -10.15 21.03 11.10
C SER A 184 -10.66 21.94 9.98
N ARG A 185 -9.77 22.53 9.19
CA ARG A 185 -10.17 23.34 8.02
C ARG A 185 -10.87 22.51 6.97
N LYS A 186 -11.81 23.13 6.26
CA LYS A 186 -12.46 22.53 5.11
C LYS A 186 -11.61 22.76 3.84
N LEU A 187 -11.65 21.81 2.92
CA LEU A 187 -10.88 21.89 1.67
C LEU A 187 -11.18 23.17 0.87
N ASN A 188 -12.44 23.60 0.81
CA ASN A 188 -12.84 24.83 0.09
C ASN A 188 -12.41 26.14 0.78
N SER A 189 -11.87 26.08 1.99
CA SER A 189 -11.29 27.26 2.66
C SER A 189 -9.81 27.48 2.30
N LEU A 190 -9.21 26.57 1.54
CA LEU A 190 -7.82 26.69 1.10
C LEU A 190 -7.73 27.61 -0.11
N ASN A 191 -6.79 28.55 -0.09
CA ASN A 191 -6.40 29.30 -1.27
C ASN A 191 -5.55 28.46 -2.23
N SER A 192 -5.26 28.96 -3.43
CA SER A 192 -4.52 28.20 -4.45
C SER A 192 -3.11 27.81 -4.01
N GLN A 193 -2.42 28.62 -3.23
CA GLN A 193 -1.10 28.32 -2.69
C GLN A 193 -1.17 27.18 -1.66
N GLU A 194 -2.13 27.21 -0.76
CA GLU A 194 -2.35 26.16 0.24
C GLU A 194 -2.75 24.82 -0.40
N GLN A 195 -3.53 24.87 -1.49
CA GLN A 195 -3.86 23.68 -2.28
C GLN A 195 -2.62 23.08 -2.94
N ALA A 196 -1.75 23.90 -3.49
CA ALA A 196 -0.48 23.47 -4.06
C ALA A 196 0.44 22.86 -2.97
N GLN A 197 0.57 23.51 -1.83
CA GLN A 197 1.33 22.99 -0.67
C GLN A 197 0.80 21.64 -0.18
N LEU A 198 -0.52 21.47 -0.13
CA LEU A 198 -1.12 20.19 0.24
C LEU A 198 -0.78 19.08 -0.77
N ALA A 199 -0.80 19.38 -2.08
CA ALA A 199 -0.44 18.43 -3.12
C ALA A 199 1.03 18.01 -3.03
N GLU A 200 1.93 18.97 -2.91
CA GLU A 200 3.38 18.74 -2.75
C GLU A 200 3.68 17.95 -1.49
N SER A 201 3.06 18.33 -0.38
CA SER A 201 3.23 17.63 0.90
C SER A 201 2.70 16.18 0.84
N ALA A 202 1.55 15.95 0.20
CA ALA A 202 0.99 14.60 0.06
C ALA A 202 1.94 13.67 -0.70
N ILE A 203 2.53 14.14 -1.79
CA ILE A 203 3.48 13.36 -2.60
C ILE A 203 4.81 13.20 -1.85
N SER A 204 5.43 14.29 -1.44
CA SER A 204 6.78 14.26 -0.87
C SER A 204 6.85 13.48 0.44
N THR A 205 5.89 13.70 1.36
CA THR A 205 5.83 12.97 2.64
C THR A 205 5.65 11.47 2.42
N THR A 206 4.79 11.08 1.47
CA THR A 206 4.53 9.67 1.16
C THR A 206 5.75 9.02 0.52
N GLN A 207 6.43 9.71 -0.39
CA GLN A 207 7.66 9.21 -1.02
C GLN A 207 8.82 9.08 -0.01
N ILE A 208 8.95 10.04 0.93
CA ILE A 208 9.93 9.95 2.03
C ILE A 208 9.62 8.73 2.90
N ALA A 209 8.37 8.55 3.30
CA ALA A 209 7.92 7.39 4.07
C ALA A 209 8.22 6.06 3.35
N TYR A 210 8.02 6.00 2.04
CA TYR A 210 8.37 4.85 1.22
C TYR A 210 9.89 4.57 1.26
N LYS A 211 10.71 5.56 0.94
CA LYS A 211 12.17 5.44 0.87
C LYS A 211 12.80 5.13 2.24
N GLN A 212 12.29 5.74 3.31
CA GLN A 212 12.84 5.65 4.65
C GLN A 212 12.11 4.65 5.57
N LYS A 213 11.35 3.72 5.01
CA LYS A 213 10.67 2.63 5.75
C LYS A 213 9.75 3.13 6.86
N GLY A 214 8.91 4.11 6.54
CA GLY A 214 7.91 4.69 7.44
C GLY A 214 8.42 5.87 8.27
N VAL A 215 9.67 6.32 8.06
CA VAL A 215 10.18 7.59 8.62
C VAL A 215 9.81 8.71 7.66
N THR A 216 9.12 9.71 8.16
CA THR A 216 8.61 10.86 7.38
C THR A 216 9.48 12.10 7.55
N VAL A 217 10.39 12.08 8.50
CA VAL A 217 11.31 13.19 8.77
C VAL A 217 12.47 13.13 7.79
N ASP A 218 12.91 14.28 7.28
CA ASP A 218 14.13 14.38 6.49
C ASP A 218 15.33 13.73 7.22
N LYS A 219 16.19 13.06 6.46
CA LYS A 219 17.29 12.29 7.06
C LYS A 219 18.22 13.16 7.92
N ASN A 220 18.53 14.38 7.48
CA ASN A 220 19.42 15.27 8.22
C ASN A 220 18.79 15.72 9.54
N LEU A 221 17.49 16.06 9.49
CA LEU A 221 16.73 16.41 10.69
C LEU A 221 16.59 15.19 11.62
N TYR A 222 16.35 13.99 11.08
CA TYR A 222 16.30 12.76 11.85
C TYR A 222 17.62 12.47 12.58
N ASP A 223 18.74 12.60 11.87
CA ASP A 223 20.07 12.38 12.46
C ASP A 223 20.40 13.42 13.55
N LEU A 224 20.00 14.69 13.33
CA LEU A 224 20.12 15.76 14.32
C LEU A 224 19.31 15.47 15.59
N LEU A 225 18.05 15.08 15.44
CA LEU A 225 17.17 14.73 16.56
C LEU A 225 17.70 13.53 17.36
N ARG A 226 18.24 12.53 16.68
CA ARG A 226 18.91 11.39 17.35
C ARG A 226 20.14 11.81 18.15
N GLN A 227 20.96 12.72 17.60
CA GLN A 227 22.12 13.27 18.35
C GLN A 227 21.69 14.03 19.60
N GLN A 228 20.50 14.64 19.59
CA GLN A 228 19.91 15.30 20.75
C GLN A 228 19.20 14.33 21.74
N GLY A 229 19.34 13.02 21.54
CA GLY A 229 18.78 12.01 22.43
C GLY A 229 17.29 11.71 22.23
N MET A 230 16.66 12.24 21.17
CA MET A 230 15.27 11.94 20.87
C MET A 230 15.17 10.52 20.28
N SER A 231 14.37 9.66 20.92
CA SER A 231 14.05 8.33 20.42
C SER A 231 12.80 8.35 19.52
N ARG A 232 12.64 7.35 18.66
CA ARG A 232 11.34 7.06 18.04
C ARG A 232 10.32 6.77 19.14
N GLY A 233 9.21 7.51 19.16
CA GLY A 233 8.05 7.20 19.96
C GLY A 233 7.35 5.90 19.51
#